data_7587a03296c7d24feb93bfd6b4372b93
#
_entry.id   7587a03296c7d24feb93bfd6b4372b93
#
_cell.length_a   1.000
_cell.length_b   1.000
_cell.length_c   1.000
_cell.angle_alpha   90.00
_cell.angle_beta   90.00
_cell.angle_gamma   90.00
#
_symmetry.space_group_name_H-M   'P 1'
#
loop_
_entity.id
_entity.type
_entity.pdbx_description
1 polymer ?
#
loop_
_entity_poly.entity_id
_entity_poly.type
_entity_poly.pdbx_seq_one_letter_code
_entity_poly.pdbx_strand_id
1 'polypeptide(L)'
;IVEAHERGMVVPNRKERLSDEDTQAAGAYVAYPKKGIHEWIGSIDINSLYPSAIRALNMGPETIVGQLRPIMTDRLIKDKMAKGDSFAAAWEGLFASLEYTAVMDQQRGTEITIDWQDGGETVHSAAEIWKMIFDSNQPWILSANGTIFTYEKEAVIPGLLKRWYAERKDMQKKAREYEGKDDVQFEYWDKRQLVKKINLNSLYGAILNPGCRFFDKRIGQSTTLVGRTIAKHMDAYVNECITGEYDHVGKSIIYGDTDSCYFTAWPMLEKEVQEGRMEWSAETCIALYNSIADQVNESFPGFMEQAFHSPREMGSVIRGGREIVARTGLFITKKRYAVLYIDKENKRVDVNGKPGKVKAMGLDLKRSDTPVIIQEFLSEILNKVLTGTQREEIVARIREFKYVFMERPGWEKGSPKRVNNLTKYRKEEERLGKANMPGHVRAAMNWNNLRRMNSDNYSMQVVDGMKTIVCKLKSNPLGWTSIGYPTDEMHLPQWFKDLPFDDGEMETTVVDQKIDNLLGVLGWDLKSSTNTANTFTSLFSFE
;
A
#
# COMPACT_ATOMS: atom_id res chain seq x y z
N ILE A 1 -2.66 22.92 -17.98
CA ILE A 1 -2.87 23.66 -19.26
C ILE A 1 -2.92 25.16 -18.97
N VAL A 2 -3.80 25.66 -18.08
CA VAL A 2 -3.89 27.09 -17.74
C VAL A 2 -2.53 27.63 -17.30
N GLU A 3 -1.87 27.01 -16.36
CA GLU A 3 -0.53 27.39 -15.89
C GLU A 3 0.52 27.42 -17.00
N ALA A 4 0.47 26.47 -17.94
CA ALA A 4 1.38 26.46 -19.07
C ALA A 4 1.14 27.64 -20.01
N HIS A 5 -0.13 27.97 -20.28
CA HIS A 5 -0.49 29.14 -21.08
C HIS A 5 -0.10 30.47 -20.41
N GLU A 6 -0.30 30.58 -19.09
CA GLU A 6 0.12 31.76 -18.31
C GLU A 6 1.63 31.97 -18.35
N ARG A 7 2.42 30.91 -18.52
CA ARG A 7 3.87 30.95 -18.72
C ARG A 7 4.29 31.06 -20.20
N GLY A 8 3.35 31.26 -21.12
CA GLY A 8 3.61 31.34 -22.55
C GLY A 8 4.04 30.02 -23.21
N MET A 9 3.75 28.90 -22.57
CA MET A 9 4.17 27.58 -23.02
C MET A 9 3.15 26.96 -23.97
N VAL A 10 3.62 26.44 -25.10
CA VAL A 10 2.78 25.67 -26.03
C VAL A 10 2.52 24.30 -25.44
N VAL A 11 1.25 23.99 -25.18
CA VAL A 11 0.86 22.69 -24.63
C VAL A 11 0.87 21.63 -25.72
N PRO A 12 1.59 20.50 -25.55
CA PRO A 12 1.69 19.45 -26.55
C PRO A 12 0.33 18.83 -26.88
N ASN A 13 0.18 18.30 -28.07
CA ASN A 13 -0.97 17.50 -28.45
C ASN A 13 -0.97 16.17 -27.70
N ARG A 14 -2.15 15.52 -27.60
CA ARG A 14 -2.20 14.14 -27.09
C ARG A 14 -1.40 13.24 -28.04
N LYS A 15 -0.60 12.36 -27.44
CA LYS A 15 0.09 11.31 -28.21
C LYS A 15 -0.95 10.33 -28.79
N GLU A 16 -0.66 9.75 -29.95
CA GLU A 16 -1.43 8.64 -30.51
C GLU A 16 -1.44 7.45 -29.55
N ARG A 17 -2.34 6.47 -29.78
CA ARG A 17 -2.43 5.28 -28.94
C ARG A 17 -1.07 4.58 -28.86
N LEU A 18 -0.51 4.56 -27.65
CA LEU A 18 0.72 3.86 -27.34
C LEU A 18 0.39 2.39 -26.98
N SER A 19 1.32 1.49 -27.22
CA SER A 19 1.21 0.11 -26.73
C SER A 19 1.26 0.05 -25.20
N ASP A 20 0.80 -1.03 -24.59
CA ASP A 20 0.89 -1.23 -23.15
C ASP A 20 2.35 -1.25 -22.68
N GLU A 21 3.29 -1.74 -23.50
CA GLU A 21 4.73 -1.73 -23.22
C GLU A 21 5.30 -0.31 -23.13
N ASP A 22 4.83 0.60 -24.00
CA ASP A 22 5.28 2.00 -24.01
C ASP A 22 4.81 2.77 -22.77
N THR A 23 3.77 2.29 -22.08
CA THR A 23 3.16 2.98 -20.94
C THR A 23 3.59 2.41 -19.59
N GLN A 24 4.19 1.23 -19.55
CA GLN A 24 4.63 0.60 -18.30
C GLN A 24 5.79 1.37 -17.67
N ALA A 25 5.68 1.62 -16.36
CA ALA A 25 6.74 2.23 -15.54
C ALA A 25 6.97 1.41 -14.26
N ALA A 26 8.21 1.48 -13.75
CA ALA A 26 8.54 0.86 -12.46
C ALA A 26 7.59 1.33 -11.37
N GLY A 27 7.05 0.41 -10.58
CA GLY A 27 6.16 0.74 -9.46
C GLY A 27 6.92 1.23 -8.21
N ALA A 28 6.19 1.57 -7.15
CA ALA A 28 6.76 1.91 -5.85
C ALA A 28 7.60 0.77 -5.25
N TYR A 29 8.55 1.12 -4.38
CA TYR A 29 9.24 0.14 -3.56
C TYR A 29 8.38 -0.26 -2.36
N VAL A 30 8.24 -1.55 -2.13
CA VAL A 30 7.61 -2.12 -0.94
C VAL A 30 8.50 -3.25 -0.42
N ALA A 31 9.10 -3.06 0.74
CA ALA A 31 9.92 -4.07 1.37
C ALA A 31 9.10 -5.30 1.81
N TYR A 32 9.74 -6.46 1.97
CA TYR A 32 9.15 -7.54 2.75
C TYR A 32 9.31 -7.20 4.24
N PRO A 33 8.25 -7.30 5.04
CA PRO A 33 8.39 -7.04 6.47
C PRO A 33 9.18 -8.15 7.18
N LYS A 34 9.84 -7.79 8.25
CA LYS A 34 10.25 -8.75 9.27
C LYS A 34 8.99 -9.26 9.96
N LYS A 35 8.62 -10.50 9.64
CA LYS A 35 7.34 -11.09 10.07
C LYS A 35 7.30 -11.32 11.58
N GLY A 36 6.10 -11.26 12.14
CA GLY A 36 5.84 -11.55 13.54
C GLY A 36 5.47 -10.32 14.36
N ILE A 37 5.58 -10.45 15.68
CA ILE A 37 5.31 -9.38 16.64
C ILE A 37 6.59 -8.61 16.92
N HIS A 38 6.48 -7.29 16.90
CA HIS A 38 7.54 -6.36 17.28
C HIS A 38 7.02 -5.39 18.34
N GLU A 39 7.95 -4.89 19.15
CA GLU A 39 7.66 -3.96 20.24
C GLU A 39 8.30 -2.60 20.01
N TRP A 40 7.72 -1.58 20.60
CA TRP A 40 8.21 -0.21 20.58
C TRP A 40 8.57 0.31 19.19
N ILE A 41 7.55 0.30 18.32
CA ILE A 41 7.69 0.59 16.89
C ILE A 41 7.52 2.08 16.65
N GLY A 42 8.45 2.67 15.91
CA GLY A 42 8.30 3.99 15.31
C GLY A 42 7.91 3.91 13.86
N SER A 43 7.23 4.92 13.34
CA SER A 43 7.14 5.11 11.90
C SER A 43 7.43 6.56 11.49
N ILE A 44 8.17 6.70 10.39
CA ILE A 44 8.40 7.96 9.69
C ILE A 44 7.73 7.86 8.32
N ASP A 45 7.00 8.90 7.94
CA ASP A 45 6.28 8.98 6.67
C ASP A 45 6.73 10.24 5.92
N ILE A 46 7.12 10.09 4.64
CA ILE A 46 7.56 11.21 3.82
C ILE A 46 6.34 11.95 3.26
N ASN A 47 6.24 13.20 3.57
CA ASN A 47 5.15 14.07 3.14
C ASN A 47 5.08 14.20 1.62
N SER A 48 4.07 13.56 0.98
CA SER A 48 3.84 13.66 -0.46
C SER A 48 5.11 13.34 -1.27
N LEU A 49 5.68 12.15 -1.08
CA LEU A 49 6.98 11.74 -1.66
C LEU A 49 7.10 12.07 -3.16
N TYR A 50 6.16 11.62 -4.00
CA TYR A 50 6.24 11.85 -5.44
C TYR A 50 6.14 13.32 -5.85
N PRO A 51 5.18 14.13 -5.35
CA PRO A 51 5.19 15.57 -5.56
C PRO A 51 6.48 16.25 -5.11
N SER A 52 7.05 15.82 -3.99
CA SER A 52 8.30 16.35 -3.47
C SER A 52 9.51 15.96 -4.34
N ALA A 53 9.59 14.72 -4.81
CA ALA A 53 10.62 14.26 -5.75
C ALA A 53 10.56 15.03 -7.07
N ILE A 54 9.37 15.25 -7.64
CA ILE A 54 9.18 16.05 -8.85
C ILE A 54 9.68 17.48 -8.65
N ARG A 55 9.42 18.08 -7.49
CA ARG A 55 9.90 19.43 -7.16
C ARG A 55 11.41 19.46 -6.93
N ALA A 56 11.94 18.49 -6.21
CA ALA A 56 13.37 18.43 -5.87
C ALA A 56 14.27 18.27 -7.09
N LEU A 57 13.81 17.59 -8.16
CA LEU A 57 14.55 17.39 -9.39
C LEU A 57 14.05 18.27 -10.55
N ASN A 58 13.17 19.22 -10.30
CA ASN A 58 12.59 20.10 -11.32
C ASN A 58 12.04 19.36 -12.55
N MET A 59 11.34 18.24 -12.32
CA MET A 59 10.88 17.34 -13.37
C MET A 59 9.73 17.95 -14.17
N GLY A 60 9.99 18.31 -15.41
CA GLY A 60 9.01 18.79 -16.39
C GLY A 60 9.45 18.40 -17.80
N PRO A 61 8.53 18.28 -18.78
CA PRO A 61 8.92 17.99 -20.16
C PRO A 61 9.88 19.01 -20.74
N GLU A 62 9.73 20.27 -20.34
CA GLU A 62 10.52 21.42 -20.79
C GLU A 62 11.89 21.53 -20.12
N THR A 63 12.16 20.76 -19.09
CA THR A 63 13.44 20.75 -18.38
C THR A 63 14.29 19.51 -18.65
N ILE A 64 13.80 18.59 -19.48
CA ILE A 64 14.60 17.45 -19.91
C ILE A 64 15.69 17.93 -20.86
N VAL A 65 16.95 17.63 -20.54
CA VAL A 65 18.14 17.94 -21.35
C VAL A 65 18.56 16.71 -22.15
N GLY A 66 18.51 15.53 -21.56
CA GLY A 66 18.88 14.28 -22.19
C GLY A 66 18.45 13.06 -21.40
N GLN A 67 18.69 11.88 -21.97
CA GLN A 67 18.35 10.59 -21.38
C GLN A 67 19.52 9.62 -21.60
N LEU A 68 20.01 9.03 -20.52
CA LEU A 68 20.87 7.86 -20.62
C LEU A 68 20.06 6.71 -21.23
N ARG A 69 20.53 6.18 -22.38
CA ARG A 69 19.79 5.11 -23.08
C ARG A 69 19.79 3.84 -22.23
N PRO A 70 18.64 3.29 -21.79
CA PRO A 70 18.57 2.27 -20.75
C PRO A 70 18.80 0.85 -21.33
N ILE A 71 19.89 0.60 -22.06
CA ILE A 71 20.19 -0.68 -22.73
C ILE A 71 20.39 -1.80 -21.71
N MET A 72 21.19 -1.57 -20.69
CA MET A 72 21.50 -2.57 -19.65
C MET A 72 20.26 -2.87 -18.82
N THR A 73 19.54 -1.83 -18.41
CA THR A 73 18.31 -1.97 -17.61
C THR A 73 17.23 -2.67 -18.40
N ASP A 74 16.97 -2.28 -19.64
CA ASP A 74 15.94 -2.90 -20.49
C ASP A 74 16.25 -4.37 -20.76
N ARG A 75 17.53 -4.71 -21.01
CA ARG A 75 17.97 -6.09 -21.17
C ARG A 75 17.71 -6.90 -19.89
N LEU A 76 18.08 -6.40 -18.72
CA LEU A 76 17.83 -7.08 -17.44
C LEU A 76 16.33 -7.34 -17.22
N ILE A 77 15.48 -6.34 -17.47
CA ILE A 77 14.03 -6.47 -17.31
C ILE A 77 13.45 -7.51 -18.28
N LYS A 78 13.85 -7.45 -19.56
CA LYS A 78 13.44 -8.45 -20.58
C LYS A 78 13.88 -9.86 -20.22
N ASP A 79 15.11 -10.04 -19.75
CA ASP A 79 15.62 -11.35 -19.33
C ASP A 79 14.87 -11.95 -18.14
N LYS A 80 14.50 -11.11 -17.15
CA LYS A 80 13.67 -11.54 -16.02
C LYS A 80 12.25 -11.92 -16.45
N MET A 81 11.62 -11.11 -17.31
CA MET A 81 10.29 -11.39 -17.85
C MET A 81 10.29 -12.67 -18.72
N ALA A 82 11.34 -12.91 -19.50
CA ALA A 82 11.49 -14.12 -20.28
C ALA A 82 11.61 -15.38 -19.40
N LYS A 83 12.08 -15.24 -18.16
CA LYS A 83 12.13 -16.31 -17.14
C LYS A 83 10.82 -16.49 -16.37
N GLY A 84 9.77 -15.72 -16.71
CA GLY A 84 8.43 -15.85 -16.13
C GLY A 84 8.07 -14.80 -15.09
N ASP A 85 8.94 -13.83 -14.79
CA ASP A 85 8.62 -12.74 -13.89
C ASP A 85 7.55 -11.81 -14.53
N SER A 86 6.63 -11.32 -13.71
CA SER A 86 5.79 -10.19 -14.13
C SER A 86 6.64 -8.93 -14.25
N PHE A 87 6.19 -7.93 -15.01
CA PHE A 87 6.88 -6.64 -15.13
C PHE A 87 7.20 -6.03 -13.76
N ALA A 88 6.25 -6.05 -12.82
CA ALA A 88 6.45 -5.52 -11.47
C ALA A 88 7.53 -6.31 -10.70
N ALA A 89 7.53 -7.65 -10.82
CA ALA A 89 8.54 -8.52 -10.19
C ALA A 89 9.94 -8.32 -10.81
N ALA A 90 10.00 -8.10 -12.13
CA ALA A 90 11.27 -7.83 -12.80
C ALA A 90 11.97 -6.57 -12.28
N TRP A 91 11.18 -5.56 -11.87
CA TRP A 91 11.67 -4.32 -11.24
C TRP A 91 11.86 -4.42 -9.73
N GLU A 92 11.48 -5.52 -9.10
CA GLU A 92 11.61 -5.66 -7.64
C GLU A 92 13.08 -5.59 -7.22
N GLY A 93 13.35 -4.80 -6.18
CA GLY A 93 14.70 -4.60 -5.66
C GLY A 93 15.58 -3.61 -6.45
N LEU A 94 15.17 -3.16 -7.63
CA LEU A 94 15.87 -2.09 -8.35
C LEU A 94 15.45 -0.72 -7.81
N PHE A 95 16.42 0.05 -7.31
CA PHE A 95 16.19 1.42 -6.84
C PHE A 95 16.45 2.46 -7.93
N ALA A 96 17.37 2.16 -8.86
CA ALA A 96 17.72 3.01 -9.98
C ALA A 96 17.99 2.17 -11.24
N SER A 97 18.12 2.80 -12.40
CA SER A 97 18.60 2.12 -13.61
C SER A 97 20.05 1.66 -13.46
N LEU A 98 20.44 0.64 -14.22
CA LEU A 98 21.83 0.15 -14.21
C LEU A 98 22.78 1.21 -14.77
N GLU A 99 22.34 1.99 -15.76
CA GLU A 99 23.10 3.12 -16.34
C GLU A 99 23.37 4.19 -15.29
N TYR A 100 22.35 4.60 -14.53
CA TYR A 100 22.53 5.51 -13.41
C TYR A 100 23.52 4.96 -12.38
N THR A 101 23.37 3.69 -12.01
CA THR A 101 24.28 3.03 -11.05
C THR A 101 25.71 3.03 -11.57
N ALA A 102 25.93 2.69 -12.86
CA ALA A 102 27.26 2.72 -13.46
C ALA A 102 27.88 4.13 -13.44
N VAL A 103 27.08 5.18 -13.66
CA VAL A 103 27.53 6.58 -13.55
C VAL A 103 27.91 6.90 -12.10
N MET A 104 27.09 6.57 -11.12
CA MET A 104 27.38 6.83 -9.70
C MET A 104 28.62 6.09 -9.22
N ASP A 105 28.86 4.88 -9.71
CA ASP A 105 30.07 4.09 -9.46
C ASP A 105 31.30 4.56 -10.28
N GLN A 106 31.15 5.56 -11.13
CA GLN A 106 32.19 6.11 -12.00
C GLN A 106 32.92 5.05 -12.84
N GLN A 107 32.18 4.12 -13.41
CA GLN A 107 32.73 3.00 -14.17
C GLN A 107 33.38 3.49 -15.49
N ARG A 108 34.69 3.28 -15.64
CA ARG A 108 35.44 3.73 -16.83
C ARG A 108 35.23 2.87 -18.06
N GLY A 109 34.97 1.58 -17.86
CA GLY A 109 34.79 0.60 -18.95
C GLY A 109 33.36 0.45 -19.45
N THR A 110 32.40 1.19 -18.87
CA THR A 110 30.99 1.14 -19.25
C THR A 110 30.65 2.35 -20.11
N GLU A 111 30.45 2.10 -21.41
CA GLU A 111 30.00 3.13 -22.36
C GLU A 111 28.47 3.26 -22.31
N ILE A 112 27.98 4.49 -22.24
CA ILE A 112 26.56 4.82 -22.19
C ILE A 112 26.27 5.87 -23.25
N THR A 113 25.23 5.64 -24.04
CA THR A 113 24.73 6.62 -25.01
C THR A 113 23.78 7.58 -24.29
N ILE A 114 23.97 8.87 -24.52
CA ILE A 114 23.05 9.93 -24.12
C ILE A 114 22.24 10.36 -25.34
N ASP A 115 20.93 10.24 -25.25
CA ASP A 115 20.00 10.82 -26.22
C ASP A 115 19.65 12.24 -25.76
N TRP A 116 20.10 13.24 -26.51
CA TRP A 116 19.87 14.65 -26.20
C TRP A 116 18.49 15.12 -26.66
N GLN A 117 17.89 16.02 -25.91
CA GLN A 117 16.54 16.53 -26.20
C GLN A 117 16.48 17.36 -27.50
N ASP A 118 17.57 17.94 -27.91
CA ASP A 118 17.72 18.71 -29.18
C ASP A 118 17.90 17.85 -30.43
N GLY A 119 18.00 16.51 -30.26
CA GLY A 119 18.02 15.55 -31.37
C GLY A 119 19.38 15.02 -31.76
N GLY A 120 20.37 15.08 -30.90
CA GLY A 120 21.67 14.40 -31.06
C GLY A 120 21.84 13.20 -30.15
N GLU A 121 22.88 12.39 -30.41
CA GLU A 121 23.35 11.35 -29.48
C GLU A 121 24.86 11.44 -29.31
N THR A 122 25.34 11.13 -28.11
CA THR A 122 26.76 11.03 -27.79
C THR A 122 27.03 9.81 -26.93
N VAL A 123 28.24 9.24 -27.08
CA VAL A 123 28.66 8.08 -26.30
C VAL A 123 29.82 8.51 -25.40
N HIS A 124 29.67 8.18 -24.10
CA HIS A 124 30.66 8.50 -23.07
C HIS A 124 30.83 7.34 -22.11
N SER A 125 31.97 7.25 -21.47
CA SER A 125 32.09 6.35 -20.32
C SER A 125 31.24 6.86 -19.15
N ALA A 126 30.78 5.97 -18.29
CA ALA A 126 30.00 6.34 -17.11
C ALA A 126 30.76 7.35 -16.21
N ALA A 127 32.09 7.22 -16.09
CA ALA A 127 32.92 8.15 -15.34
C ALA A 127 32.95 9.57 -15.97
N GLU A 128 32.97 9.68 -17.32
CA GLU A 128 32.88 10.95 -18.00
C GLU A 128 31.51 11.61 -17.81
N ILE A 129 30.44 10.84 -17.86
CA ILE A 129 29.08 11.34 -17.57
C ILE A 129 28.99 11.87 -16.14
N TRP A 130 29.59 11.13 -15.17
CA TRP A 130 29.64 11.62 -13.79
C TRP A 130 30.30 12.99 -13.69
N LYS A 131 31.49 13.15 -14.31
CA LYS A 131 32.19 14.43 -14.32
C LYS A 131 31.39 15.55 -15.00
N MET A 132 30.71 15.21 -16.09
CA MET A 132 29.88 16.15 -16.85
C MET A 132 28.73 16.70 -16.02
N ILE A 133 28.19 15.93 -15.06
CA ILE A 133 27.03 16.30 -14.24
C ILE A 133 27.46 16.81 -12.86
N PHE A 134 28.30 16.05 -12.16
CA PHE A 134 28.61 16.30 -10.74
C PHE A 134 29.86 17.15 -10.52
N ASP A 135 30.76 17.22 -11.50
CA ASP A 135 32.04 17.97 -11.41
C ASP A 135 32.12 19.09 -12.47
N SER A 136 30.98 19.66 -12.81
CA SER A 136 30.89 20.77 -13.76
C SER A 136 29.99 21.88 -13.22
N ASN A 137 30.02 23.03 -13.89
CA ASN A 137 29.14 24.17 -13.57
C ASN A 137 27.80 24.10 -14.32
N GLN A 138 27.46 22.95 -14.91
CA GLN A 138 26.17 22.79 -15.60
C GLN A 138 25.04 22.70 -14.58
N PRO A 139 23.92 23.39 -14.80
CA PRO A 139 22.76 23.34 -13.92
C PRO A 139 21.93 22.06 -14.15
N TRP A 140 22.58 20.90 -14.12
CA TRP A 140 21.99 19.62 -14.46
C TRP A 140 21.81 18.73 -13.24
N ILE A 141 20.72 17.97 -13.27
CA ILE A 141 20.30 16.99 -12.27
C ILE A 141 20.17 15.65 -12.97
N LEU A 142 20.79 14.60 -12.43
CA LEU A 142 20.65 13.23 -12.92
C LEU A 142 19.61 12.47 -12.11
N SER A 143 18.52 12.08 -12.75
CA SER A 143 17.50 11.25 -12.10
C SER A 143 17.88 9.77 -12.06
N ALA A 144 17.32 9.02 -11.13
CA ALA A 144 17.59 7.60 -10.91
C ALA A 144 17.25 6.68 -12.11
N ASN A 145 16.49 7.14 -13.10
CA ASN A 145 16.25 6.41 -14.35
C ASN A 145 17.20 6.86 -15.50
N GLY A 146 18.15 7.73 -15.20
CA GLY A 146 19.09 8.27 -16.20
C GLY A 146 18.55 9.46 -16.99
N THR A 147 17.43 10.07 -16.64
CA THR A 147 16.99 11.32 -17.25
C THR A 147 17.77 12.49 -16.66
N ILE A 148 18.28 13.37 -17.53
CA ILE A 148 18.98 14.59 -17.15
C ILE A 148 18.00 15.76 -17.23
N PHE A 149 17.80 16.45 -16.11
CA PHE A 149 16.98 17.66 -16.02
C PHE A 149 17.85 18.90 -15.80
N THR A 150 17.37 20.07 -16.21
CA THR A 150 17.98 21.36 -15.84
C THR A 150 17.16 22.08 -14.77
N TYR A 151 17.85 22.87 -13.93
CA TYR A 151 17.22 23.75 -12.95
C TYR A 151 17.39 25.23 -13.23
N GLU A 152 17.81 25.61 -14.46
CA GLU A 152 17.91 27.01 -14.87
C GLU A 152 16.59 27.77 -14.74
N LYS A 153 15.49 27.10 -15.04
CA LYS A 153 14.13 27.64 -14.92
C LYS A 153 13.21 26.64 -14.19
N GLU A 154 12.35 27.16 -13.33
CA GLU A 154 11.35 26.33 -12.65
C GLU A 154 10.35 25.77 -13.68
N ALA A 155 10.23 24.46 -13.76
CA ALA A 155 9.27 23.78 -14.63
C ALA A 155 7.81 24.05 -14.21
N VAL A 156 6.89 23.91 -15.18
CA VAL A 156 5.44 24.14 -14.95
C VAL A 156 4.88 23.20 -13.87
N ILE A 157 5.23 21.92 -13.94
CA ILE A 157 4.70 20.92 -12.99
C ILE A 157 5.23 21.16 -11.57
N PRO A 158 6.54 21.30 -11.32
CA PRO A 158 7.09 21.69 -10.02
C PRO A 158 6.49 22.96 -9.45
N GLY A 159 6.38 24.02 -10.26
CA GLY A 159 5.80 25.30 -9.84
C GLY A 159 4.34 25.17 -9.42
N LEU A 160 3.54 24.41 -10.18
CA LEU A 160 2.15 24.11 -9.84
C LEU A 160 2.04 23.31 -8.52
N LEU A 161 2.87 22.28 -8.33
CA LEU A 161 2.92 21.50 -7.10
C LEU A 161 3.33 22.33 -5.90
N LYS A 162 4.29 23.23 -6.04
CA LYS A 162 4.72 24.17 -5.00
C LYS A 162 3.58 25.07 -4.57
N ARG A 163 2.84 25.65 -5.51
CA ARG A 163 1.67 26.49 -5.23
C ARG A 163 0.57 25.70 -4.52
N TRP A 164 0.18 24.54 -5.04
CA TRP A 164 -0.86 23.71 -4.42
C TRP A 164 -0.49 23.22 -3.03
N TYR A 165 0.79 22.93 -2.79
CA TYR A 165 1.27 22.55 -1.45
C TYR A 165 1.15 23.71 -0.47
N ALA A 166 1.55 24.93 -0.88
CA ALA A 166 1.40 26.13 -0.05
C ALA A 166 -0.07 26.43 0.27
N GLU A 167 -0.95 26.40 -0.75
CA GLU A 167 -2.39 26.57 -0.56
C GLU A 167 -2.97 25.52 0.41
N ARG A 168 -2.55 24.28 0.30
CA ARG A 168 -2.97 23.22 1.23
C ARG A 168 -2.53 23.50 2.66
N LYS A 169 -1.30 23.96 2.87
CA LYS A 169 -0.79 24.32 4.21
C LYS A 169 -1.58 25.47 4.82
N ASP A 170 -1.93 26.49 4.03
CA ASP A 170 -2.80 27.58 4.49
C ASP A 170 -4.19 27.06 4.89
N MET A 171 -4.81 26.21 4.08
CA MET A 171 -6.11 25.61 4.41
C MET A 171 -6.04 24.73 5.68
N GLN A 172 -4.96 23.98 5.88
CA GLN A 172 -4.73 23.20 7.11
C GLN A 172 -4.60 24.11 8.34
N LYS A 173 -3.90 25.25 8.19
CA LYS A 173 -3.79 26.24 9.27
C LYS A 173 -5.14 26.79 9.65
N LYS A 174 -5.94 27.22 8.66
CA LYS A 174 -7.33 27.70 8.88
C LYS A 174 -8.21 26.64 9.53
N ALA A 175 -8.15 25.37 9.09
CA ALA A 175 -8.90 24.30 9.74
C ALA A 175 -8.57 24.20 11.25
N ARG A 176 -7.27 24.21 11.60
CA ARG A 176 -6.84 24.15 13.02
C ARG A 176 -7.31 25.33 13.86
N GLU A 177 -7.47 26.52 13.28
CA GLU A 177 -7.98 27.71 13.99
C GLU A 177 -9.43 27.52 14.47
N TYR A 178 -10.21 26.70 13.75
CA TYR A 178 -11.62 26.40 14.06
C TYR A 178 -11.82 25.06 14.79
N GLU A 179 -10.78 24.23 14.94
CA GLU A 179 -10.84 22.92 15.61
C GLU A 179 -11.36 23.06 17.05
N GLY A 180 -12.51 22.44 17.34
CA GLY A 180 -13.19 22.52 18.65
C GLY A 180 -13.86 23.86 18.97
N LYS A 181 -13.96 24.78 18.01
CA LYS A 181 -14.62 26.08 18.18
C LYS A 181 -15.82 26.27 17.24
N ASP A 182 -15.68 25.85 15.98
CA ASP A 182 -16.71 25.96 14.93
C ASP A 182 -16.59 24.77 13.99
N ASP A 183 -17.41 23.75 14.19
CA ASP A 183 -17.39 22.51 13.43
C ASP A 183 -17.69 22.72 11.94
N VAL A 184 -18.51 23.72 11.58
CA VAL A 184 -18.87 24.01 10.18
C VAL A 184 -17.66 24.60 9.44
N GLN A 185 -16.96 25.55 10.04
CA GLN A 185 -15.76 26.15 9.47
C GLN A 185 -14.60 25.15 9.44
N PHE A 186 -14.44 24.35 10.50
CA PHE A 186 -13.45 23.27 10.53
C PHE A 186 -13.67 22.30 9.37
N GLU A 187 -14.89 21.77 9.21
CA GLU A 187 -15.23 20.82 8.15
C GLU A 187 -15.07 21.44 6.74
N TYR A 188 -15.43 22.71 6.58
CA TYR A 188 -15.24 23.44 5.33
C TYR A 188 -13.77 23.49 4.89
N TRP A 189 -12.87 23.92 5.79
CA TRP A 189 -11.45 24.03 5.48
C TRP A 189 -10.77 22.67 5.38
N ASP A 190 -11.17 21.70 6.20
CA ASP A 190 -10.63 20.33 6.14
C ASP A 190 -10.98 19.64 4.82
N LYS A 191 -12.22 19.75 4.35
CA LYS A 191 -12.60 19.22 3.03
C LYS A 191 -11.83 19.89 1.88
N ARG A 192 -11.60 21.19 1.94
CA ARG A 192 -10.82 21.90 0.90
C ARG A 192 -9.36 21.48 0.88
N GLN A 193 -8.69 21.35 2.03
CA GLN A 193 -7.32 20.85 2.08
C GLN A 193 -7.24 19.40 1.59
N LEU A 194 -8.27 18.59 1.83
CA LEU A 194 -8.33 17.21 1.34
C LEU A 194 -8.40 17.17 -0.20
N VAL A 195 -9.19 18.01 -0.83
CA VAL A 195 -9.23 18.16 -2.30
C VAL A 195 -7.84 18.51 -2.85
N LYS A 196 -7.14 19.45 -2.21
CA LYS A 196 -5.75 19.79 -2.62
C LYS A 196 -4.78 18.62 -2.44
N LYS A 197 -4.91 17.83 -1.36
CA LYS A 197 -4.15 16.59 -1.17
C LYS A 197 -4.39 15.59 -2.30
N ILE A 198 -5.65 15.41 -2.70
CA ILE A 198 -6.02 14.53 -3.82
C ILE A 198 -5.38 15.03 -5.12
N ASN A 199 -5.49 16.32 -5.43
CA ASN A 199 -4.89 16.90 -6.63
C ASN A 199 -3.38 16.73 -6.69
N LEU A 200 -2.67 17.00 -5.57
CA LEU A 200 -1.22 16.79 -5.45
C LEU A 200 -0.82 15.34 -5.77
N ASN A 201 -1.51 14.38 -5.15
CA ASN A 201 -1.16 12.97 -5.31
C ASN A 201 -1.61 12.39 -6.66
N SER A 202 -2.67 12.94 -7.27
CA SER A 202 -3.19 12.48 -8.56
C SER A 202 -2.38 12.98 -9.75
N LEU A 203 -1.62 14.07 -9.60
CA LEU A 203 -0.85 14.66 -10.70
C LEU A 203 0.20 13.67 -11.25
N TYR A 204 0.86 12.91 -10.37
CA TYR A 204 1.77 11.85 -10.77
C TYR A 204 1.08 10.82 -11.68
N GLY A 205 -0.11 10.34 -11.29
CA GLY A 205 -0.89 9.41 -12.11
C GLY A 205 -1.31 10.00 -13.47
N ALA A 206 -1.56 11.30 -13.52
CA ALA A 206 -1.87 12.00 -14.78
C ALA A 206 -0.65 12.07 -15.72
N ILE A 207 0.56 12.27 -15.19
CA ILE A 207 1.80 12.27 -15.98
C ILE A 207 2.05 10.88 -16.62
N LEU A 208 1.66 9.81 -15.96
CA LEU A 208 1.78 8.43 -16.47
C LEU A 208 0.58 7.97 -17.32
N ASN A 209 -0.44 8.81 -17.49
CA ASN A 209 -1.61 8.46 -18.30
C ASN A 209 -1.42 8.93 -19.75
N PRO A 210 -1.36 8.00 -20.75
CA PRO A 210 -1.19 8.36 -22.16
C PRO A 210 -2.30 9.27 -22.71
N GLY A 211 -3.48 9.27 -22.08
CA GLY A 211 -4.58 10.18 -22.41
C GLY A 211 -4.33 11.64 -21.99
N CYS A 212 -3.31 11.92 -21.18
CA CYS A 212 -2.95 13.27 -20.75
C CYS A 212 -1.92 13.90 -21.69
N ARG A 213 -2.05 15.21 -21.91
CA ARG A 213 -1.15 15.96 -22.81
C ARG A 213 0.29 16.04 -22.32
N PHE A 214 0.50 16.04 -20.99
CA PHE A 214 1.82 16.06 -20.35
C PHE A 214 2.36 14.65 -20.03
N PHE A 215 1.82 13.61 -20.69
CA PHE A 215 2.35 12.27 -20.55
C PHE A 215 3.82 12.21 -21.00
N ASP A 216 4.70 11.81 -20.11
CA ASP A 216 6.07 11.45 -20.41
C ASP A 216 6.53 10.32 -19.50
N LYS A 217 6.83 9.17 -20.10
CA LYS A 217 7.28 7.96 -19.40
C LYS A 217 8.58 8.21 -18.62
N ARG A 218 9.48 9.08 -19.15
CA ARG A 218 10.76 9.43 -18.50
C ARG A 218 10.50 10.10 -17.16
N ILE A 219 9.58 11.06 -17.10
CA ILE A 219 9.20 11.77 -15.86
C ILE A 219 8.55 10.80 -14.87
N GLY A 220 7.66 9.93 -15.35
CA GLY A 220 7.01 8.93 -14.52
C GLY A 220 7.99 7.94 -13.88
N GLN A 221 8.92 7.41 -14.67
CA GLN A 221 9.98 6.52 -14.16
C GLN A 221 10.97 7.26 -13.25
N SER A 222 11.34 8.52 -13.60
CA SER A 222 12.14 9.36 -12.73
C SER A 222 11.50 9.47 -11.34
N THR A 223 10.21 9.81 -11.31
CA THR A 223 9.48 9.99 -10.05
C THR A 223 9.49 8.74 -9.17
N THR A 224 9.22 7.56 -9.76
CA THR A 224 9.20 6.30 -8.99
C THR A 224 10.57 5.84 -8.54
N LEU A 225 11.57 5.88 -9.40
CA LEU A 225 12.92 5.42 -9.05
C LEU A 225 13.61 6.39 -8.08
N VAL A 226 13.45 7.70 -8.25
CA VAL A 226 13.90 8.68 -7.25
C VAL A 226 13.19 8.46 -5.91
N GLY A 227 11.88 8.25 -5.92
CA GLY A 227 11.12 7.94 -4.72
C GLY A 227 11.62 6.68 -4.01
N ARG A 228 11.94 5.61 -4.75
CA ARG A 228 12.56 4.39 -4.19
C ARG A 228 13.92 4.66 -3.56
N THR A 229 14.75 5.48 -4.22
CA THR A 229 16.10 5.81 -3.73
C THR A 229 16.01 6.65 -2.45
N ILE A 230 15.08 7.61 -2.38
CA ILE A 230 14.81 8.41 -1.18
C ILE A 230 14.31 7.52 -0.03
N ALA A 231 13.36 6.61 -0.29
CA ALA A 231 12.84 5.68 0.71
C ALA A 231 13.94 4.77 1.26
N LYS A 232 14.81 4.23 0.37
CA LYS A 232 15.97 3.44 0.76
C LYS A 232 16.94 4.23 1.65
N HIS A 233 17.21 5.50 1.30
CA HIS A 233 18.05 6.36 2.13
C HIS A 233 17.43 6.57 3.51
N MET A 234 16.13 6.87 3.59
CA MET A 234 15.43 7.02 4.86
C MET A 234 15.57 5.77 5.73
N ASP A 235 15.30 4.59 5.18
CA ASP A 235 15.41 3.33 5.92
C ASP A 235 16.85 3.10 6.39
N ALA A 236 17.85 3.29 5.50
CA ALA A 236 19.27 3.11 5.83
C ALA A 236 19.75 4.10 6.90
N TYR A 237 19.34 5.35 6.81
CA TYR A 237 19.76 6.39 7.77
C TYR A 237 19.08 6.20 9.14
N VAL A 238 17.81 5.78 9.17
CA VAL A 238 17.14 5.37 10.42
C VAL A 238 17.91 4.22 11.08
N ASN A 239 18.31 3.21 10.31
CA ASN A 239 19.10 2.11 10.85
C ASN A 239 20.46 2.59 11.37
N GLU A 240 21.12 3.49 10.65
CA GLU A 240 22.40 4.08 11.07
C GLU A 240 22.27 4.86 12.39
N CYS A 241 21.21 5.66 12.56
CA CYS A 241 20.93 6.37 13.82
C CYS A 241 20.78 5.42 15.02
N ILE A 242 20.32 4.19 14.80
CA ILE A 242 20.02 3.22 15.87
C ILE A 242 21.19 2.25 16.07
N THR A 243 21.82 1.77 14.99
CA THR A 243 22.80 0.68 15.02
C THR A 243 24.22 1.12 14.66
N GLY A 244 24.40 2.29 14.08
CA GLY A 244 25.66 2.77 13.49
C GLY A 244 25.96 2.22 12.10
N GLU A 245 25.05 1.42 11.50
CA GLU A 245 25.22 0.81 10.17
C GLU A 245 24.25 1.42 9.18
N TYR A 246 24.74 1.98 8.06
CA TYR A 246 23.92 2.51 6.97
C TYR A 246 23.41 1.34 6.08
N ASP A 247 22.27 0.76 6.47
CA ASP A 247 21.66 -0.39 5.79
C ASP A 247 20.12 -0.30 5.81
N HIS A 248 19.51 -0.25 4.63
CA HIS A 248 18.06 -0.11 4.46
C HIS A 248 17.26 -1.38 4.82
N VAL A 249 17.92 -2.52 5.01
CA VAL A 249 17.34 -3.77 5.51
C VAL A 249 17.92 -4.17 6.88
N GLY A 250 18.63 -3.23 7.52
CA GLY A 250 19.31 -3.42 8.79
C GLY A 250 18.42 -3.84 9.95
N LYS A 251 19.04 -4.17 11.09
CA LYS A 251 18.35 -4.81 12.23
C LYS A 251 17.16 -4.02 12.77
N SER A 252 17.24 -2.68 12.77
CA SER A 252 16.19 -1.82 13.29
C SER A 252 14.99 -1.68 12.36
N ILE A 253 15.14 -1.94 11.05
CA ILE A 253 14.08 -1.75 10.07
C ILE A 253 13.15 -2.96 10.08
N ILE A 254 11.85 -2.72 10.27
CA ILE A 254 10.81 -3.74 10.26
C ILE A 254 10.16 -3.84 8.88
N TYR A 255 9.76 -2.68 8.32
CA TYR A 255 8.98 -2.63 7.08
C TYR A 255 9.05 -1.25 6.42
N GLY A 256 9.18 -1.20 5.10
CA GLY A 256 9.06 0.00 4.28
C GLY A 256 7.95 -0.14 3.24
N ASP A 257 7.10 0.89 3.08
CA ASP A 257 6.04 0.91 2.07
C ASP A 257 5.97 2.28 1.40
N THR A 258 6.54 2.37 0.22
CA THR A 258 6.51 3.53 -0.67
C THR A 258 7.18 4.78 -0.07
N ASP A 259 6.57 5.38 0.93
CA ASP A 259 6.94 6.64 1.59
C ASP A 259 7.05 6.52 3.11
N SER A 260 6.83 5.33 3.67
CA SER A 260 6.89 5.08 5.11
C SER A 260 7.92 4.03 5.50
N CYS A 261 8.60 4.28 6.62
CA CYS A 261 9.52 3.38 7.29
C CYS A 261 8.95 3.00 8.66
N TYR A 262 8.83 1.70 8.95
CA TYR A 262 8.53 1.15 10.27
C TYR A 262 9.81 0.57 10.85
N PHE A 263 10.18 0.97 12.06
CA PHE A 263 11.43 0.60 12.70
C PHE A 263 11.28 0.41 14.20
N THR A 264 12.27 -0.19 14.83
CA THR A 264 12.35 -0.30 16.30
C THR A 264 13.80 -0.26 16.78
N ALA A 265 14.02 0.45 17.88
CA ALA A 265 15.27 0.43 18.62
C ALA A 265 15.27 -0.64 19.73
N TRP A 266 14.12 -1.22 20.05
CA TRP A 266 13.94 -2.10 21.21
C TRP A 266 14.90 -3.27 21.24
N PRO A 267 15.14 -4.06 20.17
CA PRO A 267 16.06 -5.19 20.23
C PRO A 267 17.50 -4.82 20.58
N MET A 268 17.92 -3.57 20.38
CA MET A 268 19.23 -3.06 20.75
C MET A 268 19.28 -2.52 22.18
N LEU A 269 18.14 -2.11 22.73
CA LEU A 269 18.04 -1.45 24.05
C LEU A 269 17.51 -2.40 25.14
N GLU A 270 16.83 -3.46 24.77
CA GLU A 270 16.12 -4.36 25.70
C GLU A 270 17.01 -4.84 26.83
N LYS A 271 18.23 -5.26 26.52
CA LYS A 271 19.19 -5.74 27.53
C LYS A 271 19.60 -4.65 28.52
N GLU A 272 19.89 -3.44 28.03
CA GLU A 272 20.28 -2.31 28.86
C GLU A 272 19.15 -1.89 29.82
N VAL A 273 17.90 -1.96 29.31
CA VAL A 273 16.71 -1.66 30.11
C VAL A 273 16.45 -2.74 31.17
N GLN A 274 16.54 -4.03 30.79
CA GLN A 274 16.33 -5.15 31.74
C GLN A 274 17.38 -5.18 32.84
N GLU A 275 18.62 -4.79 32.53
CA GLU A 275 19.71 -4.70 33.51
C GLU A 275 19.70 -3.39 34.30
N GLY A 276 18.69 -2.53 34.11
CA GLY A 276 18.50 -1.28 34.85
C GLY A 276 19.52 -0.17 34.54
N ARG A 277 20.26 -0.30 33.43
CA ARG A 277 21.24 0.70 32.97
C ARG A 277 20.58 1.84 32.18
N MET A 278 19.36 1.64 31.71
CA MET A 278 18.60 2.61 30.95
C MET A 278 17.14 2.63 31.39
N GLU A 279 16.59 3.81 31.63
CA GLU A 279 15.15 3.98 31.81
C GLU A 279 14.41 3.98 30.47
N TRP A 280 13.36 3.18 30.36
CA TRP A 280 12.55 3.09 29.16
C TRP A 280 11.08 3.32 29.48
N SER A 281 10.48 4.27 28.81
CA SER A 281 9.07 4.62 28.94
C SER A 281 8.49 5.02 27.59
N ALA A 282 7.19 5.25 27.52
CA ALA A 282 6.54 5.79 26.32
C ALA A 282 7.12 7.17 25.95
N GLU A 283 7.41 8.00 26.95
CA GLU A 283 7.97 9.34 26.78
C GLU A 283 9.37 9.30 26.20
N THR A 284 10.25 8.43 26.74
CA THR A 284 11.62 8.27 26.23
C THR A 284 11.64 7.71 24.82
N CYS A 285 10.74 6.76 24.52
CA CYS A 285 10.59 6.21 23.17
C CYS A 285 10.13 7.28 22.16
N ILE A 286 9.11 8.07 22.51
CA ILE A 286 8.62 9.15 21.66
C ILE A 286 9.70 10.20 21.42
N ALA A 287 10.43 10.60 22.46
CA ALA A 287 11.53 11.57 22.35
C ALA A 287 12.65 11.05 21.42
N LEU A 288 13.07 9.80 21.60
CA LEU A 288 14.09 9.18 20.75
C LEU A 288 13.64 9.14 19.28
N TYR A 289 12.41 8.71 19.01
CA TYR A 289 11.92 8.56 17.63
C TYR A 289 11.64 9.90 16.96
N ASN A 290 11.28 10.94 17.71
CA ASN A 290 11.25 12.31 17.20
C ASN A 290 12.65 12.78 16.79
N SER A 291 13.66 12.56 17.66
CA SER A 291 15.06 12.93 17.37
C SER A 291 15.58 12.21 16.10
N ILE A 292 15.27 10.93 15.93
CA ILE A 292 15.62 10.18 14.71
C ILE A 292 14.95 10.81 13.48
N ALA A 293 13.67 11.16 13.56
CA ALA A 293 12.97 11.80 12.45
C ALA A 293 13.57 13.16 12.08
N ASP A 294 14.01 13.94 13.07
CA ASP A 294 14.69 15.22 12.83
C ASP A 294 16.04 15.02 12.13
N GLN A 295 16.86 14.08 12.60
CA GLN A 295 18.14 13.71 11.96
C GLN A 295 17.95 13.24 10.52
N VAL A 296 16.92 12.41 10.26
CA VAL A 296 16.56 11.96 8.90
C VAL A 296 16.24 13.18 8.01
N ASN A 297 15.47 14.16 8.51
CA ASN A 297 15.15 15.37 7.76
C ASN A 297 16.39 16.23 7.45
N GLU A 298 17.36 16.28 8.36
CA GLU A 298 18.62 16.99 8.15
C GLU A 298 19.50 16.31 7.09
N SER A 299 19.36 14.99 6.91
CA SER A 299 20.15 14.23 5.94
C SER A 299 19.68 14.40 4.48
N PHE A 300 18.37 14.64 4.25
CA PHE A 300 17.81 14.68 2.89
C PHE A 300 18.47 15.70 1.95
N PRO A 301 18.72 16.97 2.31
CA PRO A 301 19.34 17.92 1.38
C PRO A 301 20.72 17.46 0.87
N GLY A 302 21.54 16.93 1.78
CA GLY A 302 22.85 16.38 1.41
C GLY A 302 22.76 15.12 0.55
N PHE A 303 21.84 14.23 0.89
CA PHE A 303 21.56 13.05 0.10
C PHE A 303 21.11 13.39 -1.33
N MET A 304 20.18 14.33 -1.48
CA MET A 304 19.68 14.76 -2.79
C MET A 304 20.77 15.39 -3.65
N GLU A 305 21.67 16.14 -3.03
CA GLU A 305 22.85 16.69 -3.71
C GLU A 305 23.82 15.60 -4.17
N GLN A 306 24.16 14.66 -3.29
CA GLN A 306 25.09 13.58 -3.59
C GLN A 306 24.55 12.57 -4.61
N ALA A 307 23.27 12.19 -4.49
CA ALA A 307 22.67 11.16 -5.32
C ALA A 307 22.24 11.71 -6.71
N PHE A 308 21.80 12.96 -6.80
CA PHE A 308 21.17 13.46 -8.02
C PHE A 308 21.77 14.78 -8.54
N HIS A 309 22.72 15.38 -7.84
CA HIS A 309 23.21 16.75 -8.08
C HIS A 309 22.09 17.81 -7.97
N SER A 310 21.07 17.50 -7.15
CA SER A 310 20.01 18.47 -6.86
C SER A 310 20.54 19.49 -5.83
N PRO A 311 20.39 20.82 -6.07
CA PRO A 311 20.77 21.82 -5.08
C PRO A 311 20.11 21.57 -3.73
N ARG A 312 20.84 21.78 -2.62
CA ARG A 312 20.34 21.52 -1.25
C ARG A 312 19.02 22.21 -0.95
N GLU A 313 18.83 23.42 -1.47
CA GLU A 313 17.58 24.17 -1.32
C GLU A 313 16.39 23.43 -1.97
N MET A 314 16.61 22.88 -3.15
CA MET A 314 15.60 22.06 -3.83
C MET A 314 15.40 20.72 -3.12
N GLY A 315 16.47 20.08 -2.66
CA GLY A 315 16.42 18.84 -1.90
C GLY A 315 15.70 18.98 -0.53
N SER A 316 15.71 20.18 0.06
CA SER A 316 15.07 20.48 1.35
C SER A 316 13.53 20.33 1.36
N VAL A 317 12.91 20.19 0.18
CA VAL A 317 11.46 19.93 0.08
C VAL A 317 11.09 18.51 0.50
N ILE A 318 12.05 17.58 0.49
CA ILE A 318 11.86 16.22 1.01
C ILE A 318 11.85 16.30 2.54
N ARG A 319 10.71 15.93 3.12
CA ARG A 319 10.55 15.94 4.57
C ARG A 319 9.70 14.76 5.02
N GLY A 320 10.16 14.06 6.05
CA GLY A 320 9.43 13.03 6.75
C GLY A 320 8.93 13.52 8.11
N GLY A 321 7.79 13.01 8.52
CA GLY A 321 7.25 13.22 9.87
C GLY A 321 7.20 11.93 10.65
N ARG A 322 7.51 11.94 11.96
CA ARG A 322 7.19 10.80 12.81
C ARG A 322 5.67 10.67 12.91
N GLU A 323 5.11 9.64 12.26
CA GLU A 323 3.65 9.45 12.21
C GLU A 323 3.13 8.84 13.51
N ILE A 324 3.64 7.65 13.88
CA ILE A 324 3.19 6.94 15.09
C ILE A 324 4.37 6.43 15.93
N VAL A 325 4.09 6.24 17.22
CA VAL A 325 4.82 5.33 18.10
C VAL A 325 3.83 4.27 18.59
N ALA A 326 4.17 3.00 18.41
CA ALA A 326 3.33 1.88 18.79
C ALA A 326 4.02 1.02 19.86
N ARG A 327 3.22 0.50 20.80
CA ARG A 327 3.70 -0.43 21.81
C ARG A 327 4.04 -1.77 21.23
N THR A 328 3.16 -2.28 20.36
CA THR A 328 3.29 -3.57 19.67
C THR A 328 2.77 -3.47 18.26
N GLY A 329 3.24 -4.37 17.40
CA GLY A 329 2.73 -4.52 16.04
C GLY A 329 2.92 -5.93 15.52
N LEU A 330 1.99 -6.36 14.70
CA LEU A 330 1.98 -7.64 13.99
C LEU A 330 2.19 -7.38 12.50
N PHE A 331 3.29 -7.87 11.94
CA PHE A 331 3.62 -7.75 10.52
C PHE A 331 3.54 -9.11 9.85
N ILE A 332 2.70 -9.23 8.83
CA ILE A 332 2.38 -10.51 8.17
C ILE A 332 3.06 -10.61 6.81
N THR A 333 2.81 -9.65 5.94
CA THR A 333 3.40 -9.57 4.59
C THR A 333 3.26 -8.15 4.05
N LYS A 334 3.75 -7.91 2.83
CA LYS A 334 3.61 -6.60 2.16
C LYS A 334 2.16 -6.10 2.26
N LYS A 335 2.00 -4.86 2.73
CA LYS A 335 0.71 -4.16 2.89
C LYS A 335 -0.30 -4.83 3.85
N ARG A 336 0.15 -5.79 4.67
CA ARG A 336 -0.70 -6.50 5.64
C ARG A 336 -0.02 -6.52 7.01
N TYR A 337 -0.44 -5.59 7.86
CA TYR A 337 0.08 -5.41 9.22
C TYR A 337 -0.92 -4.71 10.12
N ALA A 338 -0.70 -4.77 11.42
CA ALA A 338 -1.41 -3.97 12.41
C ALA A 338 -0.49 -3.52 13.53
N VAL A 339 -0.73 -2.34 14.07
CA VAL A 339 0.04 -1.77 15.19
C VAL A 339 -0.90 -1.17 16.23
N LEU A 340 -0.56 -1.36 17.51
CA LEU A 340 -1.22 -0.73 18.65
C LEU A 340 -0.43 0.55 19.00
N TYR A 341 -0.82 1.69 18.41
CA TYR A 341 -0.11 2.94 18.63
C TYR A 341 -0.60 3.67 19.88
N ILE A 342 0.36 4.25 20.59
CA ILE A 342 0.20 5.02 21.82
C ILE A 342 0.31 6.52 21.57
N ASP A 343 0.98 6.90 20.49
CA ASP A 343 1.12 8.31 20.07
C ASP A 343 0.96 8.43 18.56
N LYS A 344 0.30 9.48 18.12
CA LYS A 344 0.20 9.85 16.70
C LYS A 344 0.48 11.34 16.54
N GLU A 345 1.50 11.70 15.77
CA GLU A 345 1.90 13.08 15.47
C GLU A 345 2.01 13.94 16.75
N ASN A 346 2.65 13.40 17.81
CA ASN A 346 2.81 14.00 19.14
C ASN A 346 1.50 14.19 19.92
N LYS A 347 0.45 13.43 19.57
CA LYS A 347 -0.79 13.35 20.35
C LYS A 347 -0.92 11.96 20.98
N ARG A 348 -0.85 11.89 22.32
CA ARG A 348 -1.03 10.65 23.10
C ARG A 348 -2.46 10.15 22.96
N VAL A 349 -2.63 8.83 22.76
CA VAL A 349 -3.93 8.17 22.64
C VAL A 349 -4.14 7.05 23.65
N ASP A 350 -3.13 6.69 24.41
CA ASP A 350 -3.14 5.71 25.51
C ASP A 350 -3.43 6.38 26.87
N VAL A 351 -4.33 7.36 26.85
CA VAL A 351 -4.74 8.11 28.04
C VAL A 351 -6.01 7.51 28.66
N ASN A 352 -6.27 7.84 29.93
CA ASN A 352 -7.47 7.39 30.67
C ASN A 352 -7.63 5.86 30.73
N GLY A 353 -6.51 5.12 30.94
CA GLY A 353 -6.50 3.66 31.05
C GLY A 353 -6.68 2.90 29.74
N LYS A 354 -6.68 3.59 28.59
CA LYS A 354 -6.73 2.93 27.27
C LYS A 354 -5.34 2.44 26.87
N PRO A 355 -5.23 1.23 26.28
CA PRO A 355 -3.92 0.68 25.85
C PRO A 355 -3.35 1.35 24.60
N GLY A 356 -4.10 2.24 23.97
CA GLY A 356 -3.78 2.85 22.68
C GLY A 356 -4.90 2.65 21.66
N LYS A 357 -4.58 2.84 20.37
CA LYS A 357 -5.49 2.60 19.24
C LYS A 357 -4.85 1.68 18.22
N VAL A 358 -5.66 0.84 17.56
CA VAL A 358 -5.18 -0.07 16.52
C VAL A 358 -5.28 0.57 15.13
N LYS A 359 -4.13 0.63 14.43
CA LYS A 359 -4.06 0.89 12.98
C LYS A 359 -3.85 -0.46 12.29
N ALA A 360 -4.79 -0.90 11.47
CA ALA A 360 -4.72 -2.15 10.71
C ALA A 360 -4.81 -1.87 9.21
N MET A 361 -3.87 -2.43 8.44
CA MET A 361 -3.75 -2.25 7.00
C MET A 361 -3.84 -3.59 6.29
N GLY A 362 -4.67 -3.66 5.23
CA GLY A 362 -4.78 -4.82 4.33
C GLY A 362 -5.29 -6.12 4.97
N LEU A 363 -5.72 -6.08 6.23
CA LEU A 363 -6.23 -7.23 6.95
C LEU A 363 -7.72 -7.48 6.66
N ASP A 364 -8.13 -8.74 6.76
CA ASP A 364 -9.49 -9.18 6.45
C ASP A 364 -10.56 -8.47 7.28
N LEU A 365 -10.24 -8.06 8.51
CA LEU A 365 -11.14 -7.29 9.39
C LEU A 365 -11.54 -5.90 8.85
N LYS A 366 -10.87 -5.40 7.81
CA LYS A 366 -11.18 -4.12 7.14
C LYS A 366 -11.77 -4.31 5.74
N ARG A 367 -11.93 -5.54 5.28
CA ARG A 367 -12.38 -5.83 3.92
C ARG A 367 -13.90 -5.90 3.85
N SER A 368 -14.47 -5.28 2.82
CA SER A 368 -15.92 -5.26 2.58
C SER A 368 -16.51 -6.62 2.14
N ASP A 369 -15.65 -7.60 1.82
CA ASP A 369 -16.03 -8.96 1.46
C ASP A 369 -15.88 -9.96 2.62
N THR A 370 -15.63 -9.47 3.83
CA THR A 370 -15.65 -10.23 5.09
C THR A 370 -16.96 -9.93 5.83
N PRO A 371 -17.71 -10.94 6.32
CA PRO A 371 -18.90 -10.72 7.14
C PRO A 371 -18.61 -9.89 8.39
N VAL A 372 -19.56 -9.04 8.81
CA VAL A 372 -19.37 -8.13 9.95
C VAL A 372 -19.01 -8.88 11.23
N ILE A 373 -19.69 -9.98 11.52
CA ILE A 373 -19.39 -10.81 12.70
C ILE A 373 -17.94 -11.33 12.71
N ILE A 374 -17.40 -11.64 11.52
CA ILE A 374 -16.00 -12.08 11.38
C ILE A 374 -15.05 -10.88 11.53
N GLN A 375 -15.42 -9.71 11.01
CA GLN A 375 -14.61 -8.48 11.19
C GLN A 375 -14.50 -8.11 12.68
N GLU A 376 -15.59 -8.18 13.42
CA GLU A 376 -15.64 -7.92 14.86
C GLU A 376 -14.80 -8.93 15.63
N PHE A 377 -14.97 -10.21 15.33
CA PHE A 377 -14.21 -11.29 15.94
C PHE A 377 -12.70 -11.16 15.64
N LEU A 378 -12.30 -10.93 14.38
CA LEU A 378 -10.89 -10.73 14.04
C LEU A 378 -10.31 -9.48 14.72
N SER A 379 -11.11 -8.44 14.89
CA SER A 379 -10.71 -7.23 15.62
C SER A 379 -10.48 -7.51 17.10
N GLU A 380 -11.34 -8.30 17.73
CA GLU A 380 -11.18 -8.77 19.11
C GLU A 380 -9.88 -9.57 19.26
N ILE A 381 -9.68 -10.57 18.40
CA ILE A 381 -8.48 -11.43 18.44
C ILE A 381 -7.21 -10.61 18.21
N LEU A 382 -7.22 -9.71 17.23
CA LEU A 382 -6.08 -8.81 16.96
C LEU A 382 -5.74 -7.94 18.18
N ASN A 383 -6.76 -7.38 18.85
CA ASN A 383 -6.54 -6.60 20.07
C ASN A 383 -5.91 -7.45 21.18
N LYS A 384 -6.40 -8.66 21.40
CA LYS A 384 -5.83 -9.60 22.38
C LYS A 384 -4.37 -9.91 22.06
N VAL A 385 -4.01 -10.17 20.80
CA VAL A 385 -2.63 -10.41 20.38
C VAL A 385 -1.76 -9.19 20.65
N LEU A 386 -2.19 -8.00 20.24
CA LEU A 386 -1.41 -6.76 20.38
C LEU A 386 -1.27 -6.29 21.82
N THR A 387 -2.17 -6.68 22.72
CA THR A 387 -2.10 -6.39 24.16
C THR A 387 -1.39 -7.46 24.97
N GLY A 388 -0.84 -8.50 24.33
CA GLY A 388 -0.04 -9.53 24.99
C GLY A 388 -0.86 -10.58 25.74
N THR A 389 -2.14 -10.80 25.37
CA THR A 389 -2.95 -11.89 25.92
C THR A 389 -2.29 -13.24 25.63
N GLN A 390 -2.32 -14.15 26.60
CA GLN A 390 -1.70 -15.47 26.48
C GLN A 390 -2.34 -16.29 25.34
N ARG A 391 -1.49 -17.06 24.64
CA ARG A 391 -1.90 -17.89 23.49
C ARG A 391 -3.10 -18.79 23.82
N GLU A 392 -3.07 -19.43 24.96
CA GLU A 392 -4.09 -20.40 25.42
C GLU A 392 -5.48 -19.75 25.51
N GLU A 393 -5.55 -18.53 26.02
CA GLU A 393 -6.80 -17.75 26.11
C GLU A 393 -7.32 -17.38 24.71
N ILE A 394 -6.43 -16.98 23.81
CA ILE A 394 -6.80 -16.64 22.43
C ILE A 394 -7.33 -17.88 21.71
N VAL A 395 -6.65 -19.02 21.86
CA VAL A 395 -7.09 -20.30 21.25
C VAL A 395 -8.43 -20.75 21.82
N ALA A 396 -8.65 -20.63 23.12
CA ALA A 396 -9.95 -20.94 23.75
C ALA A 396 -11.06 -20.05 23.16
N ARG A 397 -10.82 -18.76 23.00
CA ARG A 397 -11.78 -17.83 22.42
C ARG A 397 -12.10 -18.13 20.95
N ILE A 398 -11.09 -18.58 20.17
CA ILE A 398 -11.30 -19.03 18.79
C ILE A 398 -12.22 -20.25 18.73
N ARG A 399 -12.02 -21.24 19.62
CA ARG A 399 -12.87 -22.42 19.69
C ARG A 399 -14.32 -22.09 20.04
N GLU A 400 -14.52 -21.23 21.03
CA GLU A 400 -15.84 -20.73 21.41
C GLU A 400 -16.53 -20.04 20.24
N PHE A 401 -15.85 -19.16 19.55
CA PHE A 401 -16.42 -18.47 18.39
C PHE A 401 -16.81 -19.44 17.26
N LYS A 402 -15.96 -20.41 16.95
CA LYS A 402 -16.26 -21.43 15.94
C LYS A 402 -17.51 -22.24 16.29
N TYR A 403 -17.66 -22.63 17.57
CA TYR A 403 -18.85 -23.30 18.04
C TYR A 403 -20.11 -22.46 17.82
N VAL A 404 -20.12 -21.20 18.27
CA VAL A 404 -21.24 -20.26 18.07
C VAL A 404 -21.51 -20.00 16.58
N PHE A 405 -20.48 -19.91 15.75
CA PHE A 405 -20.64 -19.74 14.32
C PHE A 405 -21.32 -20.93 13.65
N MET A 406 -21.00 -22.16 14.09
CA MET A 406 -21.59 -23.38 13.54
C MET A 406 -23.06 -23.58 13.93
N GLU A 407 -23.50 -23.06 15.09
CA GLU A 407 -24.91 -23.07 15.52
C GLU A 407 -25.82 -22.11 14.70
N ARG A 408 -25.23 -21.18 13.93
CA ARG A 408 -26.02 -20.25 13.10
C ARG A 408 -26.65 -20.97 11.92
N PRO A 409 -27.78 -20.43 11.37
CA PRO A 409 -28.35 -20.93 10.11
C PRO A 409 -27.34 -20.85 8.96
N GLY A 410 -27.36 -21.81 8.04
CA GLY A 410 -26.42 -21.88 6.92
C GLY A 410 -26.38 -20.62 6.05
N TRP A 411 -27.51 -19.96 5.86
CA TRP A 411 -27.58 -18.71 5.07
C TRP A 411 -26.92 -17.49 5.75
N GLU A 412 -26.68 -17.53 7.05
CA GLU A 412 -25.97 -16.47 7.77
C GLU A 412 -24.44 -16.63 7.77
N LYS A 413 -23.95 -17.77 7.29
CA LYS A 413 -22.52 -18.12 7.26
C LYS A 413 -21.81 -17.68 5.96
N GLY A 414 -22.55 -17.14 5.00
CA GLY A 414 -22.01 -16.74 3.70
C GLY A 414 -21.13 -15.48 3.73
N SER A 415 -20.41 -15.25 2.64
CA SER A 415 -19.54 -14.08 2.46
C SER A 415 -20.18 -13.00 1.59
N PRO A 416 -20.10 -11.72 1.99
CA PRO A 416 -20.58 -10.63 1.15
C PRO A 416 -19.69 -10.45 -0.09
N LYS A 417 -20.30 -10.37 -1.27
CA LYS A 417 -19.63 -10.13 -2.55
C LYS A 417 -20.42 -9.15 -3.41
N ARG A 418 -19.73 -8.25 -4.10
CA ARG A 418 -20.36 -7.35 -5.07
C ARG A 418 -20.47 -8.06 -6.42
N VAL A 419 -21.65 -8.02 -7.03
CA VAL A 419 -21.93 -8.63 -8.33
C VAL A 419 -21.77 -7.60 -9.43
N ASN A 420 -20.77 -7.77 -10.28
CA ASN A 420 -20.49 -6.90 -11.41
C ASN A 420 -20.60 -7.68 -12.73
N ASN A 421 -21.06 -7.00 -13.79
CA ASN A 421 -21.20 -7.56 -15.14
C ASN A 421 -22.19 -8.74 -15.26
N LEU A 422 -23.16 -8.85 -14.35
CA LEU A 422 -24.18 -9.92 -14.38
C LEU A 422 -24.88 -10.00 -15.73
N THR A 423 -25.31 -8.86 -16.25
CA THR A 423 -26.00 -8.76 -17.56
C THR A 423 -25.10 -9.23 -18.70
N LYS A 424 -23.82 -8.91 -18.67
CA LYS A 424 -22.84 -9.34 -19.67
C LYS A 424 -22.72 -10.87 -19.67
N TYR A 425 -22.48 -11.47 -18.52
CA TYR A 425 -22.31 -12.92 -18.39
C TYR A 425 -23.58 -13.69 -18.71
N ARG A 426 -24.76 -13.16 -18.36
CA ARG A 426 -26.04 -13.75 -18.74
C ARG A 426 -26.22 -13.81 -20.26
N LYS A 427 -25.98 -12.71 -20.97
CA LYS A 427 -26.04 -12.66 -22.44
C LYS A 427 -25.02 -13.58 -23.09
N GLU A 428 -23.84 -13.72 -22.52
CA GLU A 428 -22.79 -14.62 -23.01
C GLU A 428 -23.23 -16.09 -22.84
N GLU A 429 -23.82 -16.45 -21.69
CA GLU A 429 -24.34 -17.78 -21.43
C GLU A 429 -25.53 -18.14 -22.35
N GLU A 430 -26.46 -17.20 -22.58
CA GLU A 430 -27.58 -17.35 -23.52
C GLU A 430 -27.08 -17.58 -24.95
N ARG A 431 -25.99 -16.93 -25.35
CA ARG A 431 -25.42 -17.05 -26.71
C ARG A 431 -24.57 -18.30 -26.90
N LEU A 432 -23.76 -18.68 -25.91
CA LEU A 432 -22.71 -19.72 -26.03
C LEU A 432 -23.04 -21.02 -25.27
N GLY A 433 -24.17 -21.06 -24.55
CA GLY A 433 -24.53 -22.18 -23.67
C GLY A 433 -23.70 -22.25 -22.39
N LYS A 434 -22.62 -21.46 -22.27
CA LYS A 434 -21.76 -21.34 -21.09
C LYS A 434 -21.08 -19.98 -21.07
N ALA A 435 -20.78 -19.49 -19.88
CA ALA A 435 -19.94 -18.31 -19.69
C ALA A 435 -18.88 -18.59 -18.63
N ASN A 436 -17.63 -18.15 -18.88
CA ASN A 436 -16.57 -18.18 -17.88
C ASN A 436 -16.74 -16.96 -16.97
N MET A 437 -17.36 -17.17 -15.80
CA MET A 437 -17.68 -16.10 -14.88
C MET A 437 -17.17 -16.39 -13.46
N PRO A 438 -16.92 -15.34 -12.64
CA PRO A 438 -16.56 -15.50 -11.24
C PRO A 438 -17.65 -16.26 -10.46
N GLY A 439 -17.25 -17.11 -9.50
CA GLY A 439 -18.17 -17.95 -8.76
C GLY A 439 -19.28 -17.19 -8.02
N HIS A 440 -18.99 -15.96 -7.50
CA HIS A 440 -19.99 -15.13 -6.85
C HIS A 440 -21.05 -14.55 -7.82
N VAL A 441 -20.69 -14.33 -9.08
CA VAL A 441 -21.65 -13.92 -10.13
C VAL A 441 -22.54 -15.12 -10.46
N ARG A 442 -21.98 -16.33 -10.58
CA ARG A 442 -22.74 -17.57 -10.76
C ARG A 442 -23.71 -17.78 -9.58
N ALA A 443 -23.26 -17.58 -8.35
CA ALA A 443 -24.12 -17.69 -7.18
C ALA A 443 -25.32 -16.73 -7.20
N ALA A 444 -25.11 -15.50 -7.65
CA ALA A 444 -26.18 -14.50 -7.83
C ALA A 444 -27.16 -14.89 -8.95
N MET A 445 -26.66 -15.48 -10.05
CA MET A 445 -27.53 -16.02 -11.10
C MET A 445 -28.36 -17.21 -10.60
N ASN A 446 -27.79 -18.07 -9.75
CA ASN A 446 -28.49 -19.19 -9.16
C ASN A 446 -29.66 -18.72 -8.28
N TRP A 447 -29.48 -17.64 -7.49
CA TRP A 447 -30.58 -17.00 -6.75
C TRP A 447 -31.70 -16.54 -7.70
N ASN A 448 -31.36 -15.78 -8.75
CA ASN A 448 -32.35 -15.29 -9.71
C ASN A 448 -33.07 -16.45 -10.46
N ASN A 449 -32.35 -17.56 -10.71
CA ASN A 449 -32.93 -18.74 -11.33
C ASN A 449 -33.90 -19.46 -10.38
N LEU A 450 -33.49 -19.68 -9.13
CA LEU A 450 -34.32 -20.35 -8.12
C LEU A 450 -35.58 -19.54 -7.80
N ARG A 451 -35.45 -18.21 -7.73
CA ARG A 451 -36.57 -17.28 -7.61
C ARG A 451 -37.59 -17.46 -8.75
N ARG A 452 -37.13 -17.57 -10.01
CA ARG A 452 -37.99 -17.83 -11.16
C ARG A 452 -38.63 -19.24 -11.12
N MET A 453 -37.87 -20.26 -10.75
CA MET A 453 -38.37 -21.64 -10.64
C MET A 453 -39.50 -21.75 -9.61
N ASN A 454 -39.46 -20.96 -8.56
CA ASN A 454 -40.50 -20.91 -7.54
C ASN A 454 -41.60 -19.86 -7.81
N SER A 455 -41.59 -19.23 -8.98
CA SER A 455 -42.54 -18.15 -9.33
C SER A 455 -42.62 -17.04 -8.28
N ASP A 456 -41.52 -16.78 -7.59
CA ASP A 456 -41.43 -15.78 -6.55
C ASP A 456 -41.21 -14.40 -7.13
N ASN A 457 -42.23 -13.54 -7.05
CA ASN A 457 -42.22 -12.18 -7.52
C ASN A 457 -41.99 -11.15 -6.38
N TYR A 458 -41.90 -11.61 -5.14
CA TYR A 458 -41.77 -10.77 -3.96
C TYR A 458 -40.31 -10.57 -3.55
N SER A 459 -39.52 -11.63 -3.58
CA SER A 459 -38.09 -11.55 -3.23
C SER A 459 -37.32 -10.68 -4.24
N MET A 460 -36.32 -9.98 -3.74
CA MET A 460 -35.50 -9.03 -4.52
C MET A 460 -34.68 -9.76 -5.60
N GLN A 461 -34.74 -9.26 -6.82
CA GLN A 461 -33.89 -9.72 -7.91
C GLN A 461 -32.48 -9.13 -7.80
N VAL A 462 -31.43 -9.95 -7.91
CA VAL A 462 -30.05 -9.45 -7.99
C VAL A 462 -29.80 -8.84 -9.36
N VAL A 463 -29.28 -7.60 -9.37
CA VAL A 463 -28.85 -6.85 -10.55
C VAL A 463 -27.40 -6.40 -10.44
N ASP A 464 -26.84 -5.87 -11.55
CA ASP A 464 -25.47 -5.37 -11.58
C ASP A 464 -25.21 -4.32 -10.48
N GLY A 465 -24.06 -4.45 -9.80
CA GLY A 465 -23.61 -3.54 -8.77
C GLY A 465 -24.14 -3.86 -7.36
N MET A 466 -25.09 -4.76 -7.21
CA MET A 466 -25.62 -5.17 -5.91
C MET A 466 -24.60 -5.98 -5.10
N LYS A 467 -24.72 -5.88 -3.77
CA LYS A 467 -24.06 -6.79 -2.83
C LYS A 467 -24.92 -8.02 -2.58
N THR A 468 -24.28 -9.18 -2.54
CA THR A 468 -24.95 -10.46 -2.20
C THR A 468 -24.18 -11.18 -1.11
N ILE A 469 -24.87 -11.96 -0.29
CA ILE A 469 -24.27 -12.95 0.61
C ILE A 469 -24.18 -14.27 -0.15
N VAL A 470 -22.96 -14.73 -0.38
CA VAL A 470 -22.69 -15.97 -1.12
C VAL A 470 -22.49 -17.10 -0.14
N CYS A 471 -23.41 -18.09 -0.18
CA CYS A 471 -23.37 -19.30 0.62
C CYS A 471 -22.95 -20.51 -0.23
N LYS A 472 -22.21 -21.42 0.37
CA LYS A 472 -21.82 -22.70 -0.24
C LYS A 472 -22.93 -23.73 -0.07
N LEU A 473 -23.05 -24.61 -1.02
CA LEU A 473 -24.03 -25.69 -1.02
C LEU A 473 -23.33 -27.05 -1.13
N LYS A 474 -23.85 -28.01 -0.37
CA LYS A 474 -23.53 -29.43 -0.53
C LYS A 474 -24.04 -29.93 -1.89
N SER A 475 -23.66 -31.15 -2.28
CA SER A 475 -24.23 -31.79 -3.46
C SER A 475 -25.76 -31.78 -3.41
N ASN A 476 -26.37 -31.33 -4.53
CA ASN A 476 -27.83 -31.16 -4.60
C ASN A 476 -28.32 -31.43 -6.04
N PRO A 477 -29.63 -31.68 -6.22
CA PRO A 477 -30.20 -32.00 -7.55
C PRO A 477 -30.03 -30.92 -8.61
N LEU A 478 -29.80 -29.65 -8.21
CA LEU A 478 -29.60 -28.53 -9.14
C LEU A 478 -28.15 -28.50 -9.67
N GLY A 479 -27.23 -29.28 -9.08
CA GLY A 479 -25.82 -29.29 -9.46
C GLY A 479 -25.07 -27.98 -9.11
N TRP A 480 -25.62 -27.15 -8.22
CA TRP A 480 -25.04 -25.88 -7.83
C TRP A 480 -24.13 -26.01 -6.61
N THR A 481 -22.99 -25.35 -6.64
CA THR A 481 -22.03 -25.34 -5.54
C THR A 481 -22.17 -24.11 -4.61
N SER A 482 -22.94 -23.11 -5.04
CA SER A 482 -23.16 -21.88 -4.28
C SER A 482 -24.42 -21.15 -4.74
N ILE A 483 -24.96 -20.33 -3.83
CA ILE A 483 -26.06 -19.41 -4.11
C ILE A 483 -25.80 -18.07 -3.42
N GLY A 484 -26.21 -16.94 -4.03
CA GLY A 484 -25.96 -15.61 -3.50
C GLY A 484 -27.23 -14.76 -3.45
N TYR A 485 -27.75 -14.48 -2.25
CA TYR A 485 -28.92 -13.63 -2.06
C TYR A 485 -28.55 -12.16 -1.81
N PRO A 486 -29.42 -11.18 -2.14
CA PRO A 486 -29.15 -9.77 -1.90
C PRO A 486 -28.96 -9.47 -0.41
N THR A 487 -27.96 -8.63 -0.06
CA THR A 487 -27.74 -8.21 1.35
C THR A 487 -28.94 -7.46 1.94
N ASP A 488 -29.73 -6.82 1.08
CA ASP A 488 -30.88 -5.98 1.48
C ASP A 488 -32.20 -6.77 1.50
N GLU A 489 -32.15 -8.09 1.22
CA GLU A 489 -33.33 -8.96 1.34
C GLU A 489 -33.67 -9.21 2.81
N MET A 490 -34.76 -8.61 3.27
CA MET A 490 -35.16 -8.69 4.67
C MET A 490 -35.88 -9.99 5.03
N HIS A 491 -36.53 -10.64 4.07
CA HIS A 491 -37.34 -11.83 4.29
C HIS A 491 -36.95 -12.94 3.36
N LEU A 492 -35.98 -13.77 3.79
CA LEU A 492 -35.56 -14.93 3.03
C LEU A 492 -36.70 -15.95 2.91
N PRO A 493 -37.07 -16.35 1.67
CA PRO A 493 -38.15 -17.30 1.43
C PRO A 493 -37.79 -18.71 1.88
N GLN A 494 -38.83 -19.51 2.16
CA GLN A 494 -38.64 -20.87 2.66
C GLN A 494 -37.89 -21.76 1.68
N TRP A 495 -38.17 -21.65 0.36
CA TRP A 495 -37.46 -22.38 -0.69
C TRP A 495 -35.95 -22.14 -0.69
N PHE A 496 -35.49 -20.99 -0.21
CA PHE A 496 -34.07 -20.71 -0.05
C PHE A 496 -33.52 -21.31 1.26
N LYS A 497 -34.27 -21.21 2.37
CA LYS A 497 -33.84 -21.71 3.68
C LYS A 497 -33.72 -23.24 3.69
N ASP A 498 -34.48 -23.93 2.83
CA ASP A 498 -34.46 -25.39 2.69
C ASP A 498 -33.28 -25.94 1.90
N LEU A 499 -32.43 -25.06 1.35
CA LEU A 499 -31.25 -25.49 0.60
C LEU A 499 -30.24 -26.21 1.50
N PRO A 500 -29.51 -27.19 0.95
CA PRO A 500 -28.49 -27.93 1.71
C PRO A 500 -27.20 -27.10 1.79
N PHE A 501 -27.15 -26.19 2.75
CA PHE A 501 -25.95 -25.38 2.98
C PHE A 501 -24.76 -26.22 3.42
N ASP A 502 -23.55 -25.88 2.93
CA ASP A 502 -22.31 -26.52 3.32
C ASP A 502 -21.63 -25.71 4.43
N ASP A 503 -22.05 -25.96 5.67
CA ASP A 503 -21.56 -25.26 6.85
C ASP A 503 -20.06 -25.47 7.06
N GLY A 504 -19.55 -26.68 6.78
CA GLY A 504 -18.12 -26.99 6.93
C GLY A 504 -17.24 -26.26 5.92
N GLU A 505 -17.65 -26.19 4.65
CA GLU A 505 -16.94 -25.42 3.65
C GLU A 505 -16.98 -23.91 3.95
N MET A 506 -18.11 -23.41 4.50
CA MET A 506 -18.23 -22.02 4.93
C MET A 506 -17.39 -21.73 6.18
N GLU A 507 -17.36 -22.63 7.17
CA GLU A 507 -16.45 -22.50 8.32
C GLU A 507 -15.00 -22.38 7.82
N THR A 508 -14.58 -23.29 6.96
CA THR A 508 -13.20 -23.29 6.41
C THR A 508 -12.87 -22.00 5.67
N THR A 509 -13.76 -21.53 4.79
CA THR A 509 -13.45 -20.38 3.91
C THR A 509 -13.68 -19.02 4.57
N VAL A 510 -14.64 -18.93 5.49
CA VAL A 510 -15.08 -17.66 6.11
C VAL A 510 -14.45 -17.44 7.49
N VAL A 511 -14.12 -18.52 8.21
CA VAL A 511 -13.52 -18.45 9.55
C VAL A 511 -12.06 -18.86 9.53
N ASP A 512 -11.77 -20.13 9.19
CA ASP A 512 -10.43 -20.71 9.35
C ASP A 512 -9.38 -20.00 8.49
N GLN A 513 -9.68 -19.80 7.22
CA GLN A 513 -8.75 -19.07 6.32
C GLN A 513 -8.48 -17.63 6.79
N LYS A 514 -9.47 -16.98 7.40
CA LYS A 514 -9.30 -15.60 7.89
C LYS A 514 -8.47 -15.55 9.18
N ILE A 515 -8.66 -16.53 10.07
CA ILE A 515 -7.83 -16.68 11.26
C ILE A 515 -6.39 -17.01 10.85
N ASP A 516 -6.20 -17.94 9.92
CA ASP A 516 -4.86 -18.32 9.41
C ASP A 516 -4.16 -17.13 8.72
N ASN A 517 -4.90 -16.35 7.94
CA ASN A 517 -4.40 -15.12 7.34
C ASN A 517 -3.93 -14.08 8.37
N LEU A 518 -4.49 -14.09 9.57
CA LEU A 518 -4.14 -13.16 10.65
C LEU A 518 -3.03 -13.72 11.54
N LEU A 519 -3.15 -14.96 11.98
CA LEU A 519 -2.31 -15.56 13.03
C LEU A 519 -1.28 -16.57 12.52
N GLY A 520 -1.38 -17.02 11.26
CA GLY A 520 -0.48 -18.02 10.70
C GLY A 520 0.99 -17.64 10.77
N VAL A 521 1.29 -16.32 10.70
CA VAL A 521 2.66 -15.79 10.86
C VAL A 521 3.27 -16.07 12.24
N LEU A 522 2.44 -16.33 13.27
CA LEU A 522 2.90 -16.62 14.63
C LEU A 522 3.28 -18.10 14.82
N GLY A 523 3.09 -18.94 13.78
CA GLY A 523 3.38 -20.37 13.84
C GLY A 523 2.50 -21.16 14.80
N TRP A 524 1.33 -20.61 15.18
CA TRP A 524 0.40 -21.30 16.06
C TRP A 524 -0.34 -22.39 15.28
N ASP A 525 -0.26 -23.64 15.77
CA ASP A 525 -1.07 -24.72 15.23
C ASP A 525 -2.53 -24.57 15.71
N LEU A 526 -3.33 -23.95 14.86
CA LEU A 526 -4.76 -23.70 15.11
C LEU A 526 -5.65 -24.83 14.56
N LYS A 527 -5.08 -25.73 13.73
CA LYS A 527 -5.80 -26.87 13.12
C LYS A 527 -6.00 -28.04 14.09
N SER A 528 -5.07 -28.25 15.03
CA SER A 528 -5.21 -29.26 16.08
C SER A 528 -6.38 -28.97 17.03
N SER A 529 -6.96 -27.78 17.00
CA SER A 529 -8.13 -27.43 17.80
C SER A 529 -9.47 -27.98 17.26
N THR A 530 -9.50 -28.47 16.01
CA THR A 530 -10.72 -28.99 15.37
C THR A 530 -10.97 -30.48 15.65
N ASN A 531 -9.93 -31.27 15.97
CA ASN A 531 -10.08 -32.71 16.19
C ASN A 531 -10.59 -33.09 17.60
N THR A 532 -10.66 -32.13 18.54
CA THR A 532 -11.11 -32.45 19.92
C THR A 532 -12.65 -32.60 20.05
N ALA A 533 -13.42 -32.01 19.15
CA ALA A 533 -14.88 -32.18 19.15
C ALA A 533 -15.29 -33.61 18.77
N ASN A 534 -14.58 -34.22 17.80
CA ASN A 534 -14.81 -35.64 17.45
C ASN A 534 -14.32 -36.62 18.54
N THR A 535 -13.34 -36.23 19.34
CA THR A 535 -12.83 -37.06 20.45
C THR A 535 -13.75 -36.97 21.66
N PHE A 536 -14.43 -35.85 21.91
CA PHE A 536 -15.41 -35.73 22.99
C PHE A 536 -16.70 -36.52 22.72
N THR A 537 -17.17 -36.50 21.44
CA THR A 537 -18.38 -37.29 21.08
C THR A 537 -18.13 -38.80 21.12
N SER A 538 -16.88 -39.23 20.86
CA SER A 538 -16.51 -40.66 20.98
C SER A 538 -16.29 -41.14 22.43
N LEU A 539 -16.11 -40.23 23.39
CA LEU A 539 -15.94 -40.54 24.81
C LEU A 539 -17.29 -40.65 25.57
N PHE A 540 -18.38 -40.18 24.96
CA PHE A 540 -19.73 -40.24 25.56
C PHE A 540 -20.72 -41.17 24.82
N SER A 541 -20.23 -41.94 23.84
CA SER A 541 -21.00 -43.03 23.23
C SER A 541 -20.64 -44.36 23.92
N PHE A 542 -20.92 -44.47 25.20
CA PHE A 542 -21.05 -45.76 25.90
C PHE A 542 -22.48 -45.90 26.41
N GLU A 543 -23.16 -46.85 25.82
CA GLU A 543 -24.42 -47.58 26.01
C GLU A 543 -25.53 -47.19 25.06
#